data_5216eef3ddba49eac3485c65aa03c087
#
_entry.id   5216eef3ddba49eac3485c65aa03c087
#
_cell.length_a   1.000
_cell.length_b   1.000
_cell.length_c   1.000
_cell.angle_alpha   90.00
_cell.angle_beta   90.00
_cell.angle_gamma   90.00
#
_symmetry.space_group_name_H-M   'P 1'
#
loop_
_entity.id
_entity.type
_entity.pdbx_description
1 polymer ?
#
loop_
_entity_poly.entity_id
_entity_poly.type
_entity_poly.pdbx_seq_one_letter_code
_entity_poly.pdbx_strand_id
1 'polypeptide(L)'
;MRYSKGWGAALIVMLLLILDQALKIWIKTHMQLHESIEITPWFYLYFTENPGMAYGIEVIGKLFLSVFRIIAVGFIGYYLYKLVKQNYTFGFIACISLIFAGAIGNIIDSIFYGVVFDHSFGQVASFMPEGGGYASWLHGKVVDMFYFPLIQTVLPDWVPVWGGEEFVFFRPIFNLADSAICVGVFLLLLFYRHTLSTSLSKEK
;
A
#
# COMPACT_ATOMS: atom_id res chain seq x y z
N MET A 1 20.07 -14.18 -20.88
CA MET A 1 19.81 -13.80 -19.47
C MET A 1 19.00 -12.50 -19.28
N ARG A 2 19.01 -11.53 -20.20
CA ARG A 2 18.24 -10.26 -20.11
C ARG A 2 16.71 -10.48 -20.10
N TYR A 3 16.20 -11.34 -20.97
CA TYR A 3 14.76 -11.68 -21.01
C TYR A 3 14.28 -12.32 -19.70
N SER A 4 15.11 -13.13 -19.03
CA SER A 4 14.72 -13.77 -17.78
C SER A 4 14.51 -12.77 -16.63
N LYS A 5 15.28 -11.67 -16.57
CA LYS A 5 15.12 -10.62 -15.55
C LYS A 5 13.84 -9.80 -15.74
N GLY A 6 13.49 -9.48 -16.98
CA GLY A 6 12.23 -8.81 -17.31
C GLY A 6 11.01 -9.67 -16.95
N TRP A 7 11.05 -10.96 -17.28
CA TRP A 7 9.99 -11.89 -16.87
C TRP A 7 9.90 -12.06 -15.36
N GLY A 8 11.07 -12.11 -14.67
CA GLY A 8 11.07 -12.14 -13.20
C GLY A 8 10.46 -10.89 -12.58
N ALA A 9 10.79 -9.70 -13.10
CA ALA A 9 10.18 -8.45 -12.67
C ALA A 9 8.66 -8.43 -12.91
N ALA A 10 8.22 -8.83 -14.10
CA ALA A 10 6.81 -8.93 -14.46
C ALA A 10 6.06 -9.91 -13.54
N LEU A 11 6.66 -11.06 -13.24
CA LEU A 11 6.07 -12.06 -12.34
C LEU A 11 5.89 -11.50 -10.92
N ILE A 12 6.91 -10.81 -10.37
CA ILE A 12 6.82 -10.17 -9.05
C ILE A 12 5.65 -9.17 -9.03
N VAL A 13 5.60 -8.29 -10.04
CA VAL A 13 4.55 -7.26 -10.14
C VAL A 13 3.17 -7.92 -10.22
N MET A 14 2.97 -8.88 -11.12
CA MET A 14 1.68 -9.53 -11.33
C MET A 14 1.21 -10.31 -10.09
N LEU A 15 2.08 -11.11 -9.48
CA LEU A 15 1.72 -11.88 -8.29
C LEU A 15 1.33 -10.97 -7.14
N LEU A 16 2.10 -9.90 -6.89
CA LEU A 16 1.81 -8.98 -5.81
C LEU A 16 0.49 -8.23 -6.05
N LEU A 17 0.23 -7.76 -7.27
CA LEU A 17 -1.02 -7.10 -7.61
C LEU A 17 -2.23 -8.03 -7.45
N ILE A 18 -2.12 -9.28 -7.92
CA ILE A 18 -3.20 -10.27 -7.78
C ILE A 18 -3.50 -10.52 -6.30
N LEU A 19 -2.46 -10.74 -5.47
CA LEU A 19 -2.64 -11.00 -4.05
C LEU A 19 -3.18 -9.78 -3.30
N ASP A 20 -2.65 -8.59 -3.56
CA ASP A 20 -3.11 -7.35 -2.94
C ASP A 20 -4.58 -7.08 -3.26
N GLN A 21 -4.94 -7.13 -4.54
CA GLN A 21 -6.32 -6.85 -4.96
C GLN A 21 -7.30 -7.95 -4.53
N ALA A 22 -6.87 -9.22 -4.51
CA ALA A 22 -7.71 -10.30 -4.00
C ALA A 22 -8.03 -10.11 -2.51
N LEU A 23 -7.03 -9.75 -1.70
CA LEU A 23 -7.24 -9.45 -0.27
C LEU A 23 -8.14 -8.23 -0.07
N LYS A 24 -7.89 -7.13 -0.77
CA LYS A 24 -8.66 -5.89 -0.67
C LYS A 24 -10.13 -6.09 -1.08
N ILE A 25 -10.38 -6.81 -2.18
CA ILE A 25 -11.73 -7.14 -2.64
C ILE A 25 -12.42 -8.04 -1.61
N TRP A 26 -11.71 -9.05 -1.09
CA TRP A 26 -12.26 -9.92 -0.06
C TRP A 26 -12.68 -9.13 1.19
N ILE A 27 -11.80 -8.27 1.71
CA ILE A 27 -12.11 -7.40 2.86
C ILE A 27 -13.36 -6.55 2.58
N LYS A 28 -13.40 -5.84 1.44
CA LYS A 28 -14.52 -4.98 1.05
C LYS A 28 -15.86 -5.72 0.97
N THR A 29 -15.83 -6.97 0.52
CA THR A 29 -17.04 -7.78 0.27
C THR A 29 -17.42 -8.73 1.41
N HIS A 30 -16.66 -8.75 2.52
CA HIS A 30 -16.92 -9.65 3.66
C HIS A 30 -16.89 -8.95 5.02
N MET A 31 -16.37 -7.73 5.09
CA MET A 31 -16.27 -6.98 6.35
C MET A 31 -16.93 -5.60 6.24
N GLN A 32 -17.50 -5.15 7.34
CA GLN A 32 -17.95 -3.77 7.49
C GLN A 32 -16.78 -2.85 7.86
N LEU A 33 -16.88 -1.58 7.56
CA LEU A 33 -15.87 -0.59 7.96
C LEU A 33 -15.67 -0.60 9.49
N HIS A 34 -14.42 -0.70 9.93
CA HIS A 34 -13.99 -0.83 11.32
C HIS A 34 -14.28 -2.18 11.98
N GLU A 35 -14.75 -3.16 11.23
CA GLU A 35 -14.82 -4.54 11.71
C GLU A 35 -13.42 -5.12 11.88
N SER A 36 -13.26 -6.00 12.88
CA SER A 36 -11.99 -6.63 13.23
C SER A 36 -12.15 -8.13 13.40
N ILE A 37 -11.27 -8.89 12.77
CA ILE A 37 -11.15 -10.34 12.93
C ILE A 37 -9.80 -10.61 13.59
N GLU A 38 -9.80 -11.20 14.77
CA GLU A 38 -8.59 -11.65 15.47
C GLU A 38 -8.04 -12.91 14.79
N ILE A 39 -6.80 -12.84 14.31
CA ILE A 39 -6.06 -14.00 13.78
C ILE A 39 -5.15 -14.58 14.86
N THR A 40 -4.48 -13.72 15.60
CA THR A 40 -3.69 -14.02 16.79
C THR A 40 -3.78 -12.85 17.76
N PRO A 41 -3.37 -12.98 19.06
CA PRO A 41 -3.42 -11.87 20.00
C PRO A 41 -2.61 -10.61 19.61
N TRP A 42 -1.73 -10.72 18.64
CA TRP A 42 -0.88 -9.63 18.15
C TRP A 42 -1.08 -9.33 16.66
N PHE A 43 -2.05 -9.99 15.97
CA PHE A 43 -2.36 -9.76 14.56
C PHE A 43 -3.86 -9.84 14.31
N TYR A 44 -4.41 -8.76 13.77
CA TYR A 44 -5.81 -8.60 13.40
C TYR A 44 -5.95 -8.24 11.93
N LEU A 45 -7.01 -8.73 11.30
CA LEU A 45 -7.55 -8.10 10.11
C LEU A 45 -8.52 -7.03 10.57
N TYR A 46 -8.16 -5.77 10.45
CA TYR A 46 -8.96 -4.62 10.83
C TYR A 46 -9.27 -3.78 9.59
N PHE A 47 -10.52 -3.79 9.15
CA PHE A 47 -10.88 -3.08 7.93
C PHE A 47 -10.95 -1.57 8.16
N THR A 48 -10.13 -0.82 7.43
CA THR A 48 -10.24 0.63 7.35
C THR A 48 -10.07 1.13 5.91
N GLU A 49 -10.63 2.30 5.63
CA GLU A 49 -10.55 2.98 4.35
C GLU A 49 -9.75 4.26 4.48
N ASN A 50 -8.61 4.33 3.80
CA ASN A 50 -7.71 5.46 3.80
C ASN A 50 -7.98 6.37 2.59
N PRO A 51 -8.46 7.61 2.78
CA PRO A 51 -8.64 8.55 1.68
C PRO A 51 -7.31 9.07 1.11
N GLY A 52 -6.18 8.53 1.58
CA GLY A 52 -4.84 8.94 1.18
C GLY A 52 -4.24 9.99 2.10
N MET A 53 -4.77 10.12 3.30
CA MET A 53 -4.23 10.99 4.34
C MET A 53 -3.12 10.30 5.09
N ALA A 54 -2.09 11.07 5.47
CA ALA A 54 -1.17 10.66 6.52
C ALA A 54 -1.66 11.25 7.85
N TYR A 55 -1.94 10.40 8.83
CA TYR A 55 -2.37 10.80 10.18
C TYR A 55 -3.64 11.67 10.25
N GLY A 56 -4.59 11.48 9.31
CA GLY A 56 -5.89 12.18 9.35
C GLY A 56 -5.86 13.65 8.90
N ILE A 57 -4.74 14.13 8.36
CA ILE A 57 -4.60 15.51 7.88
C ILE A 57 -4.87 15.54 6.37
N GLU A 58 -5.95 16.17 5.95
CA GLU A 58 -6.25 16.46 4.55
C GLU A 58 -5.56 17.76 4.13
N VAL A 59 -4.27 17.65 3.75
CA VAL A 59 -3.48 18.84 3.36
C VAL A 59 -3.72 19.20 1.89
N ILE A 60 -4.07 18.21 1.05
CA ILE A 60 -4.21 18.38 -0.40
C ILE A 60 -5.39 17.50 -0.85
N GLY A 61 -6.25 18.02 -1.73
CA GLY A 61 -7.43 17.31 -2.21
C GLY A 61 -7.12 15.92 -2.82
N LYS A 62 -8.05 14.99 -2.64
CA LYS A 62 -7.92 13.58 -3.04
C LYS A 62 -7.54 13.40 -4.51
N LEU A 63 -8.12 14.21 -5.41
CA LEU A 63 -7.82 14.18 -6.84
C LEU A 63 -6.34 14.47 -7.12
N PHE A 64 -5.80 15.53 -6.50
CA PHE A 64 -4.39 15.88 -6.67
C PHE A 64 -3.48 14.74 -6.23
N LEU A 65 -3.76 14.12 -5.08
CA LEU A 65 -2.98 13.01 -4.56
C LEU A 65 -3.03 11.79 -5.51
N SER A 66 -4.19 11.48 -6.06
CA SER A 66 -4.37 10.39 -7.03
C SER A 66 -3.57 10.64 -8.31
N VAL A 67 -3.66 11.85 -8.86
CA VAL A 67 -2.90 12.25 -10.06
C VAL A 67 -1.40 12.23 -9.79
N PHE A 68 -0.95 12.78 -8.66
CA PHE A 68 0.46 12.75 -8.28
C PHE A 68 1.00 11.31 -8.18
N ARG A 69 0.24 10.39 -7.57
CA ARG A 69 0.62 8.98 -7.48
C ARG A 69 0.72 8.32 -8.86
N ILE A 70 -0.19 8.61 -9.77
CA ILE A 70 -0.15 8.10 -11.16
C ILE A 70 1.13 8.55 -11.86
N ILE A 71 1.47 9.84 -11.75
CA ILE A 71 2.70 10.39 -12.34
C ILE A 71 3.93 9.71 -11.72
N ALA A 72 3.99 9.60 -10.39
CA ALA A 72 5.09 8.95 -9.69
C ALA A 72 5.28 7.49 -10.13
N VAL A 73 4.19 6.72 -10.26
CA VAL A 73 4.23 5.35 -10.77
C VAL A 73 4.71 5.28 -12.21
N GLY A 74 4.33 6.23 -13.05
CA GLY A 74 4.85 6.35 -14.41
C GLY A 74 6.39 6.47 -14.44
N PHE A 75 6.94 7.33 -13.56
CA PHE A 75 8.39 7.47 -13.42
C PHE A 75 9.07 6.20 -12.89
N ILE A 76 8.50 5.55 -11.86
CA ILE A 76 9.06 4.31 -11.31
C ILE A 76 9.01 3.19 -12.37
N GLY A 77 7.93 3.07 -13.13
CA GLY A 77 7.80 2.08 -14.22
C GLY A 77 8.80 2.31 -15.35
N TYR A 78 8.99 3.58 -15.76
CA TYR A 78 10.03 3.93 -16.73
C TYR A 78 11.43 3.59 -16.22
N TYR A 79 11.71 3.90 -14.96
CA TYR A 79 12.98 3.57 -14.33
C TYR A 79 13.19 2.05 -14.27
N LEU A 80 12.20 1.27 -13.86
CA LEU A 80 12.24 -0.19 -13.86
C LEU A 80 12.55 -0.75 -15.26
N TYR A 81 11.88 -0.24 -16.29
CA TYR A 81 12.16 -0.60 -17.69
C TYR A 81 13.62 -0.36 -18.05
N LYS A 82 14.19 0.82 -17.71
CA LYS A 82 15.60 1.15 -17.95
C LYS A 82 16.53 0.18 -17.24
N LEU A 83 16.27 -0.16 -15.96
CA LEU A 83 17.10 -1.10 -15.19
C LEU A 83 17.14 -2.48 -15.84
N VAL A 84 16.00 -3.00 -16.30
CA VAL A 84 15.91 -4.27 -17.03
C VAL A 84 16.69 -4.16 -18.35
N LYS A 85 16.52 -3.05 -19.10
CA LYS A 85 17.20 -2.81 -20.38
C LYS A 85 18.71 -2.71 -20.23
N GLN A 86 19.19 -2.10 -19.16
CA GLN A 86 20.60 -1.95 -18.83
C GLN A 86 21.19 -3.16 -18.11
N ASN A 87 20.40 -4.22 -17.88
CA ASN A 87 20.80 -5.49 -17.32
C ASN A 87 21.39 -5.39 -15.89
N TYR A 88 20.83 -4.54 -15.04
CA TYR A 88 21.20 -4.47 -13.62
C TYR A 88 21.00 -5.81 -12.90
N THR A 89 21.52 -5.94 -11.68
CA THR A 89 21.36 -7.16 -10.87
C THR A 89 19.88 -7.45 -10.59
N PHE A 90 19.50 -8.71 -10.59
CA PHE A 90 18.08 -9.08 -10.41
C PHE A 90 17.53 -8.63 -9.05
N GLY A 91 18.33 -8.72 -7.97
CA GLY A 91 17.89 -8.26 -6.64
C GLY A 91 17.56 -6.75 -6.61
N PHE A 92 18.34 -5.90 -7.30
CA PHE A 92 18.03 -4.48 -7.45
C PHE A 92 16.74 -4.24 -8.24
N ILE A 93 16.56 -4.96 -9.35
CA ILE A 93 15.34 -4.93 -10.16
C ILE A 93 14.14 -5.40 -9.32
N ALA A 94 14.28 -6.46 -8.53
CA ALA A 94 13.23 -6.98 -7.67
C ALA A 94 12.78 -5.96 -6.61
N CYS A 95 13.71 -5.24 -5.98
CA CYS A 95 13.36 -4.16 -5.04
C CYS A 95 12.51 -3.07 -5.70
N ILE A 96 12.89 -2.61 -6.89
CA ILE A 96 12.12 -1.60 -7.63
C ILE A 96 10.78 -2.19 -8.11
N SER A 97 10.74 -3.47 -8.47
CA SER A 97 9.48 -4.15 -8.85
C SER A 97 8.49 -4.24 -7.70
N LEU A 98 8.95 -4.50 -6.46
CA LEU A 98 8.11 -4.48 -5.25
C LEU A 98 7.52 -3.08 -5.00
N ILE A 99 8.36 -2.04 -5.07
CA ILE A 99 7.92 -0.64 -4.91
C ILE A 99 6.90 -0.27 -5.98
N PHE A 100 7.18 -0.63 -7.23
CA PHE A 100 6.30 -0.36 -8.37
C PHE A 100 4.95 -1.06 -8.23
N ALA A 101 4.96 -2.35 -7.89
CA ALA A 101 3.75 -3.13 -7.71
C ALA A 101 2.88 -2.61 -6.55
N GLY A 102 3.48 -2.32 -5.39
CA GLY A 102 2.75 -1.74 -4.27
C GLY A 102 2.16 -0.36 -4.59
N ALA A 103 2.92 0.49 -5.29
CA ALA A 103 2.39 1.78 -5.72
C ALA A 103 1.22 1.64 -6.69
N ILE A 104 1.26 0.70 -7.65
CA ILE A 104 0.13 0.39 -8.55
C ILE A 104 -1.07 -0.14 -7.74
N GLY A 105 -0.86 -1.08 -6.79
CA GLY A 105 -1.93 -1.65 -5.97
C GLY A 105 -2.78 -0.56 -5.32
N ASN A 106 -2.16 0.40 -4.65
CA ASN A 106 -2.86 1.52 -4.02
C ASN A 106 -3.48 2.52 -5.01
N ILE A 107 -2.92 2.63 -6.22
CA ILE A 107 -3.51 3.46 -7.28
C ILE A 107 -4.77 2.83 -7.85
N ILE A 108 -4.82 1.51 -8.01
CA ILE A 108 -6.01 0.78 -8.45
C ILE A 108 -7.19 1.12 -7.54
N ASP A 109 -7.02 1.06 -6.23
CA ASP A 109 -8.07 1.43 -5.27
C ASP A 109 -8.51 2.90 -5.48
N SER A 110 -7.54 3.80 -5.57
CA SER A 110 -7.81 5.24 -5.72
C SER A 110 -8.56 5.57 -7.01
N ILE A 111 -8.29 4.86 -8.11
CA ILE A 111 -8.95 5.09 -9.40
C ILE A 111 -10.33 4.45 -9.42
N PHE A 112 -10.44 3.18 -9.02
CA PHE A 112 -11.59 2.34 -9.37
C PHE A 112 -12.56 2.11 -8.20
N TYR A 113 -12.11 2.01 -6.94
CA TYR A 113 -12.95 1.54 -5.84
C TYR A 113 -14.12 2.46 -5.53
N GLY A 114 -13.98 3.77 -5.77
CA GLY A 114 -15.08 4.72 -5.65
C GLY A 114 -16.27 4.41 -6.57
N VAL A 115 -15.99 3.89 -7.76
CA VAL A 115 -17.02 3.59 -8.77
C VAL A 115 -17.51 2.14 -8.68
N VAL A 116 -16.61 1.22 -8.29
CA VAL A 116 -16.87 -0.23 -8.35
C VAL A 116 -17.60 -0.76 -7.11
N PHE A 117 -17.46 -0.08 -5.97
CA PHE A 117 -18.09 -0.49 -4.71
C PHE A 117 -19.04 0.60 -4.17
N ASP A 118 -20.08 0.22 -3.44
CA ASP A 118 -20.81 1.11 -2.57
C ASP A 118 -20.08 1.33 -1.22
N HIS A 119 -20.69 2.06 -0.28
CA HIS A 119 -20.07 2.38 1.00
C HIS A 119 -20.03 1.16 1.94
N SER A 120 -19.00 1.08 2.79
CA SER A 120 -18.82 0.01 3.77
C SER A 120 -19.27 0.38 5.19
N PHE A 121 -19.83 1.57 5.39
CA PHE A 121 -20.25 2.04 6.72
C PHE A 121 -21.59 1.41 7.12
N GLY A 122 -21.59 0.61 8.18
CA GLY A 122 -22.77 -0.08 8.70
C GLY A 122 -23.29 -1.23 7.82
N GLN A 123 -22.58 -1.57 6.77
CA GLN A 123 -22.88 -2.68 5.85
C GLN A 123 -21.63 -3.23 5.19
N VAL A 124 -21.70 -4.43 4.65
CA VAL A 124 -20.69 -4.99 3.75
C VAL A 124 -20.91 -4.40 2.35
N ALA A 125 -19.84 -3.94 1.70
CA ALA A 125 -19.97 -3.31 0.40
C ALA A 125 -20.33 -4.33 -0.71
N SER A 126 -21.19 -3.88 -1.62
CA SER A 126 -21.54 -4.62 -2.84
C SER A 126 -20.58 -4.27 -3.98
N PHE A 127 -20.26 -5.29 -4.78
CA PHE A 127 -19.50 -5.12 -6.01
C PHE A 127 -20.44 -4.74 -7.16
N MET A 128 -20.12 -3.68 -7.90
CA MET A 128 -20.92 -3.17 -9.02
C MET A 128 -22.41 -2.93 -8.64
N PRO A 129 -22.69 -2.11 -7.60
CA PRO A 129 -24.05 -1.89 -7.13
C PRO A 129 -24.91 -1.16 -8.18
N GLU A 130 -26.21 -1.51 -8.28
CA GLU A 130 -27.16 -0.89 -9.23
C GLU A 130 -27.29 0.64 -9.05
N GLY A 131 -27.14 1.12 -7.81
CA GLY A 131 -27.17 2.55 -7.47
C GLY A 131 -25.90 3.34 -7.79
N GLY A 132 -24.86 2.67 -8.32
CA GLY A 132 -23.54 3.25 -8.54
C GLY A 132 -22.64 3.18 -7.31
N GLY A 133 -21.36 3.53 -7.49
CA GLY A 133 -20.36 3.46 -6.42
C GLY A 133 -20.44 4.62 -5.42
N TYR A 134 -19.66 4.54 -4.34
CA TYR A 134 -19.66 5.57 -3.26
C TYR A 134 -18.94 6.87 -3.65
N ALA A 135 -18.19 6.90 -4.75
CA ALA A 135 -17.48 8.10 -5.22
C ALA A 135 -17.23 8.03 -6.73
N SER A 136 -16.75 9.13 -7.31
CA SER A 136 -16.33 9.19 -8.71
C SER A 136 -14.93 8.59 -8.93
N TRP A 137 -14.52 8.46 -10.19
CA TRP A 137 -13.16 8.08 -10.59
C TRP A 137 -12.11 8.93 -9.87
N LEU A 138 -10.97 8.34 -9.51
CA LEU A 138 -9.86 8.97 -8.80
C LEU A 138 -10.15 9.36 -7.34
N HIS A 139 -11.36 9.12 -6.84
CA HIS A 139 -11.77 9.43 -5.47
C HIS A 139 -11.96 8.16 -4.61
N GLY A 140 -11.59 6.99 -5.12
CA GLY A 140 -11.58 5.74 -4.37
C GLY A 140 -10.64 5.81 -3.15
N LYS A 141 -11.04 5.19 -2.05
CA LYS A 141 -10.21 5.07 -0.84
C LYS A 141 -9.38 3.80 -0.90
N VAL A 142 -8.15 3.85 -0.37
CA VAL A 142 -7.30 2.67 -0.26
C VAL A 142 -7.82 1.79 0.86
N VAL A 143 -7.89 0.49 0.62
CA VAL A 143 -8.31 -0.51 1.62
C VAL A 143 -7.09 -0.96 2.41
N ASP A 144 -7.13 -0.73 3.73
CA ASP A 144 -6.12 -1.17 4.69
C ASP A 144 -6.72 -2.22 5.62
N MET A 145 -5.90 -3.23 6.04
CA MET A 145 -6.42 -4.36 6.81
C MET A 145 -5.47 -4.97 7.83
N PHE A 146 -4.16 -4.85 7.67
CA PHE A 146 -3.19 -5.48 8.56
C PHE A 146 -2.93 -4.60 9.78
N TYR A 147 -3.31 -5.08 10.95
CA TYR A 147 -3.11 -4.40 12.21
C TYR A 147 -2.31 -5.27 13.19
N PHE A 148 -1.21 -4.74 13.70
CA PHE A 148 -0.28 -5.45 14.59
C PHE A 148 -0.06 -4.68 15.90
N PRO A 149 -1.02 -4.69 16.83
CA PRO A 149 -0.85 -4.07 18.14
C PRO A 149 0.11 -4.91 19.02
N LEU A 150 1.42 -4.76 18.79
CA LEU A 150 2.43 -5.63 19.40
C LEU A 150 2.50 -5.52 20.92
N ILE A 151 2.26 -4.31 21.47
CA ILE A 151 2.19 -4.06 22.93
C ILE A 151 0.98 -3.17 23.17
N GLN A 152 0.08 -3.63 24.02
CA GLN A 152 -1.04 -2.83 24.52
C GLN A 152 -0.90 -2.76 26.04
N THR A 153 -0.82 -1.56 26.60
CA THR A 153 -0.69 -1.34 28.04
C THR A 153 -1.24 0.03 28.44
N VAL A 154 -1.51 0.20 29.70
CA VAL A 154 -1.77 1.54 30.28
C VAL A 154 -0.45 2.06 30.80
N LEU A 155 -0.10 3.28 30.39
CA LEU A 155 1.15 3.91 30.87
C LEU A 155 1.05 4.18 32.37
N PRO A 156 2.10 3.90 33.15
CA PRO A 156 2.12 4.22 34.57
C PRO A 156 1.89 5.73 34.84
N ASP A 157 1.20 6.05 35.93
CA ASP A 157 0.83 7.45 36.27
C ASP A 157 2.02 8.41 36.41
N TRP A 158 3.22 7.88 36.66
CA TRP A 158 4.46 8.68 36.76
C TRP A 158 5.00 9.16 35.41
N VAL A 159 4.48 8.66 34.27
CA VAL A 159 4.92 9.07 32.93
C VAL A 159 4.41 10.51 32.69
N PRO A 160 5.29 11.48 32.42
CA PRO A 160 4.85 12.86 32.20
C PRO A 160 3.95 12.93 30.94
N VAL A 161 2.86 13.71 31.04
CA VAL A 161 1.90 14.01 29.95
C VAL A 161 0.96 12.85 29.57
N TRP A 162 1.42 11.58 29.54
CA TRP A 162 0.63 10.42 29.08
C TRP A 162 0.37 9.37 30.18
N GLY A 163 0.69 9.66 31.45
CA GLY A 163 0.39 8.74 32.55
C GLY A 163 -1.11 8.42 32.63
N GLY A 164 -1.45 7.14 32.77
CA GLY A 164 -2.83 6.65 32.79
C GLY A 164 -3.49 6.49 31.41
N GLU A 165 -2.83 6.91 30.31
CA GLU A 165 -3.37 6.73 28.96
C GLU A 165 -3.07 5.33 28.39
N GLU A 166 -3.96 4.87 27.51
CA GLU A 166 -3.73 3.63 26.74
C GLU A 166 -2.60 3.84 25.72
N PHE A 167 -1.57 3.01 25.83
CA PHE A 167 -0.45 2.96 24.91
C PHE A 167 -0.53 1.71 24.06
N VAL A 168 -0.52 1.91 22.73
CA VAL A 168 -0.41 0.84 21.76
C VAL A 168 0.85 1.04 20.94
N PHE A 169 1.79 0.10 21.05
CA PHE A 169 2.96 0.09 20.18
C PHE A 169 2.59 -0.50 18.82
N PHE A 170 2.93 0.21 17.76
CA PHE A 170 2.63 -0.08 16.38
C PHE A 170 1.12 0.02 16.03
N ARG A 171 0.62 1.23 16.07
CA ARG A 171 -0.78 1.57 15.71
C ARG A 171 -1.14 1.57 14.21
N PRO A 172 -0.20 1.73 13.24
CA PRO A 172 -0.58 1.83 11.84
C PRO A 172 -1.30 0.57 11.35
N ILE A 173 -2.36 0.79 10.59
CA ILE A 173 -3.05 -0.23 9.80
C ILE A 173 -2.60 -0.02 8.36
N PHE A 174 -2.25 -1.08 7.67
CA PHE A 174 -1.66 -1.05 6.33
C PHE A 174 -2.10 -2.26 5.51
N ASN A 175 -1.73 -2.29 4.23
CA ASN A 175 -2.08 -3.37 3.31
C ASN A 175 -0.85 -4.07 2.72
N LEU A 176 -1.08 -5.06 1.83
CA LEU A 176 0.02 -5.81 1.21
C LEU A 176 0.86 -4.93 0.28
N ALA A 177 0.24 -3.97 -0.41
CA ALA A 177 0.95 -3.02 -1.27
C ALA A 177 1.92 -2.13 -0.48
N ASP A 178 1.50 -1.63 0.71
CA ASP A 178 2.36 -0.84 1.60
C ASP A 178 3.52 -1.68 2.13
N SER A 179 3.24 -2.94 2.49
CA SER A 179 4.29 -3.89 2.91
C SER A 179 5.33 -4.08 1.82
N ALA A 180 4.90 -4.24 0.57
CA ALA A 180 5.82 -4.40 -0.57
C ALA A 180 6.67 -3.16 -0.81
N ILE A 181 6.08 -1.96 -0.71
CA ILE A 181 6.83 -0.70 -0.80
C ILE A 181 7.87 -0.63 0.32
N CYS A 182 7.46 -0.87 1.57
CA CYS A 182 8.37 -0.81 2.72
C CYS A 182 9.52 -1.81 2.60
N VAL A 183 9.23 -3.08 2.27
CA VAL A 183 10.24 -4.11 2.06
C VAL A 183 11.16 -3.75 0.90
N GLY A 184 10.60 -3.31 -0.24
CA GLY A 184 11.36 -2.89 -1.40
C GLY A 184 12.33 -1.76 -1.07
N VAL A 185 11.87 -0.71 -0.38
CA VAL A 185 12.69 0.43 0.04
C VAL A 185 13.75 0.00 1.06
N PHE A 186 13.38 -0.79 2.05
CA PHE A 186 14.32 -1.28 3.06
C PHE A 186 15.47 -2.08 2.46
N LEU A 187 15.15 -3.07 1.62
CA LEU A 187 16.15 -3.89 0.92
C LEU A 187 17.01 -3.05 -0.05
N LEU A 188 16.41 -2.09 -0.72
CA LEU A 188 17.10 -1.15 -1.61
C LEU A 188 18.16 -0.35 -0.85
N LEU A 189 17.79 0.25 0.28
CA LEU A 189 18.69 1.07 1.09
C LEU A 189 19.76 0.23 1.80
N LEU A 190 19.42 -0.96 2.24
CA LEU A 190 20.34 -1.83 2.96
C LEU A 190 21.39 -2.44 2.03
N PHE A 191 20.98 -2.96 0.87
CA PHE A 191 21.86 -3.76 0.00
C PHE A 191 22.26 -3.06 -1.31
N TYR A 192 21.48 -2.08 -1.78
CA TYR A 192 21.65 -1.53 -3.13
C TYR A 192 21.80 0.00 -3.16
N ARG A 193 22.06 0.67 -2.01
CA ARG A 193 22.23 2.14 -1.96
C ARG A 193 23.26 2.69 -2.93
N HIS A 194 24.39 1.98 -3.09
CA HIS A 194 25.46 2.38 -4.01
C HIS A 194 25.02 2.19 -5.48
N THR A 195 24.39 1.05 -5.79
CA THR A 195 23.83 0.79 -7.11
C THR A 195 22.79 1.82 -7.51
N LEU A 196 21.92 2.21 -6.56
CA LEU A 196 20.91 3.25 -6.75
C LEU A 196 21.57 4.59 -7.08
N SER A 197 22.53 5.05 -6.26
CA SER A 197 23.27 6.29 -6.52
C SER A 197 23.94 6.32 -7.89
N THR A 198 24.64 5.22 -8.25
CA THR A 198 25.32 5.11 -9.55
C THR A 198 24.34 5.08 -10.72
N SER A 199 23.17 4.43 -10.56
CA SER A 199 22.17 4.36 -11.62
C SER A 199 21.53 5.72 -11.91
N LEU A 200 21.32 6.52 -10.89
CA LEU A 200 20.77 7.89 -11.01
C LEU A 200 21.82 8.88 -11.55
N SER A 201 23.09 8.69 -11.23
CA SER A 201 24.19 9.57 -11.74
C SER A 201 24.48 9.38 -13.23
N LYS A 202 24.18 8.20 -13.80
CA LYS A 202 24.33 7.94 -15.24
C LYS A 202 23.23 8.58 -16.10
N GLU A 203 22.25 9.22 -15.48
CA GLU A 203 21.18 9.94 -16.17
C GLU A 203 21.48 11.44 -16.39
N LYS A 204 22.60 11.94 -15.88
CA LYS A 204 23.17 13.26 -16.20
C LYS A 204 24.19 13.11 -17.33
#